data_eefdb2e17538ad8d2c68d500ddb1abc7
#
_entry.id   eefdb2e17538ad8d2c68d500ddb1abc7
#
_cell.length_a   1.000
_cell.length_b   1.000
_cell.length_c   1.000
_cell.angle_alpha   90.00
_cell.angle_beta   90.00
_cell.angle_gamma   90.00
#
_symmetry.space_group_name_H-M   'P 1'
#
loop_
_entity.id
_entity.type
_entity.pdbx_description
1 polymer ?
#
loop_
_entity_poly.entity_id
_entity_poly.type
_entity_poly.pdbx_seq_one_letter_code
_entity_poly.pdbx_strand_id
1 'polypeptide(L)' 'MNDKLICIKDEDDPRLIDLLSDGWKIIQISAAGIYCWVLLRKSLNL' A
#
# COMPACT_ATOMS: atom_id res chain seq x y z
N MET A 1 -6.02 5.78 -13.37
CA MET A 1 -5.94 4.88 -12.22
C MET A 1 -4.49 4.48 -11.99
N ASN A 2 -3.98 4.71 -10.80
CA ASN A 2 -2.59 4.44 -10.47
C ASN A 2 -2.48 3.31 -9.46
N ASP A 3 -1.57 2.39 -9.72
CA ASP A 3 -1.31 1.29 -8.80
C ASP A 3 0.13 1.37 -8.31
N LYS A 4 0.35 0.96 -7.07
CA LYS A 4 1.66 0.94 -6.46
C LYS A 4 1.81 -0.30 -5.60
N LEU A 5 2.94 -0.97 -5.74
CA LEU A 5 3.24 -2.16 -4.96
C LEU A 5 4.41 -1.86 -4.04
N ILE A 6 4.23 -2.09 -2.76
CA ILE A 6 5.29 -1.89 -1.78
C ILE A 6 5.47 -3.15 -0.93
N CYS A 7 6.67 -3.32 -0.41
CA CYS A 7 7.01 -4.43 0.48
C CYS A 7 7.29 -3.85 1.86
N ILE A 8 6.57 -4.31 2.86
CA ILE A 8 6.70 -3.80 4.22
C ILE A 8 6.89 -4.96 5.20
N LYS A 9 7.51 -4.66 6.34
CA LYS A 9 7.62 -5.61 7.46
C LYS A 9 6.51 -5.41 8.47
N ASP A 10 6.19 -4.16 8.77
CA ASP A 10 5.21 -3.81 9.77
C ASP A 10 4.18 -2.87 9.19
N GLU A 11 2.98 -2.94 9.73
CA GLU A 11 1.91 -2.03 9.32
C GLU A 11 2.20 -0.58 9.70
N ASP A 12 3.20 -0.35 10.55
CA ASP A 12 3.62 0.99 10.93
C ASP A 12 4.64 1.59 9.97
N ASP A 13 4.92 0.92 8.85
CA ASP A 13 5.89 1.43 7.87
C ASP A 13 5.47 2.81 7.39
N PRO A 14 6.37 3.82 7.48
CA PRO A 14 6.02 5.19 7.07
C PRO A 14 5.57 5.30 5.62
N ARG A 15 6.08 4.44 4.74
CA ARG A 15 5.69 4.48 3.33
C ARG A 15 4.21 4.13 3.17
N LEU A 16 3.75 3.14 3.94
CA LEU A 16 2.35 2.76 3.89
C LEU A 16 1.47 3.85 4.47
N ILE A 17 1.88 4.39 5.62
CA ILE A 17 1.12 5.45 6.28
C ILE A 17 0.99 6.67 5.38
N ASP A 18 2.09 7.06 4.72
CA ASP A 18 2.07 8.20 3.82
C ASP A 18 1.12 7.97 2.63
N LEU A 19 1.12 6.77 2.07
CA LEU A 19 0.25 6.47 0.95
C LEU A 19 -1.22 6.50 1.37
N LEU A 20 -1.53 5.92 2.52
CA LEU A 20 -2.90 5.92 3.01
C LEU A 20 -3.38 7.34 3.30
N SER A 21 -2.50 8.19 3.83
CA SER A 21 -2.81 9.60 4.09
C SER A 21 -3.06 10.36 2.79
N ASP A 22 -2.44 9.93 1.71
CA ASP A 22 -2.55 10.59 0.41
C ASP A 22 -3.72 10.05 -0.42
N GLY A 23 -4.55 9.20 0.16
CA GLY A 23 -5.76 8.74 -0.51
C GLY A 23 -5.62 7.41 -1.23
N TRP A 24 -4.48 6.74 -1.10
CA TRP A 24 -4.31 5.42 -1.66
C TRP A 24 -5.11 4.39 -0.84
N LYS A 25 -5.62 3.38 -1.51
CA LYS A 25 -6.35 2.31 -0.86
C LYS A 25 -5.67 0.98 -1.10
N ILE A 26 -5.65 0.15 -0.07
CA ILE A 26 -5.11 -1.19 -0.18
C ILE A 26 -6.14 -2.06 -0.89
N ILE A 27 -5.73 -2.69 -2.00
CA ILE A 27 -6.62 -3.56 -2.74
C ILE A 27 -6.21 -5.02 -2.64
N GLN A 28 -4.98 -5.28 -2.22
CA GLN A 28 -4.53 -6.66 -2.05
C GLN A 28 -3.30 -6.69 -1.14
N ILE A 29 -3.23 -7.71 -0.30
CA ILE A 29 -2.09 -7.96 0.57
C ILE A 29 -1.67 -9.42 0.39
N SER A 30 -0.36 -9.64 0.28
CA SER A 30 0.20 -10.97 0.17
C SER A 30 1.36 -11.11 1.14
N ALA A 31 1.28 -12.08 2.03
CA ALA A 31 2.34 -12.33 2.99
C ALA A 31 3.43 -13.20 2.38
N ALA A 32 4.68 -12.87 2.67
CA ALA A 32 5.84 -13.62 2.18
C ALA A 32 6.90 -13.63 3.27
N GLY A 33 6.87 -14.64 4.12
CA GLY A 33 7.78 -14.73 5.25
C GLY A 33 7.52 -13.60 6.24
N ILE A 34 8.56 -12.82 6.53
CA ILE A 34 8.44 -11.69 7.46
C ILE A 34 7.99 -10.41 6.76
N TYR A 35 7.80 -10.46 5.45
CA TYR A 35 7.40 -9.30 4.68
C TYR A 35 5.98 -9.45 4.17
N CYS A 36 5.37 -8.33 3.88
CA CYS A 36 4.06 -8.28 3.23
C CYS A 36 4.16 -7.41 1.98
N TRP A 37 3.62 -7.92 0.89
CA TRP A 37 3.45 -7.14 -0.33
C TRP A 37 2.09 -6.49 -0.29
N VAL A 38 2.06 -5.19 -0.46
CA VAL A 38 0.81 -4.43 -0.41
C VAL A 38 0.61 -3.74 -1.74
N LEU A 39 -0.49 -4.05 -2.37
CA LEU A 39 -0.88 -3.42 -3.62
C LEU A 39 -1.90 -2.34 -3.32
N LEU A 40 -1.57 -1.10 -3.68
CA LEU A 40 -2.44 0.04 -3.43
C LEU A 40 -2.87 0.67 -4.74
N ARG A 41 -4.02 1.28 -4.70
CA ARG A 41 -4.59 1.96 -5.85
C ARG A 41 -5.10 3.33 -5.46
N LYS A 42 -4.81 4.30 -6.28
CA LYS A 42 -5.33 5.64 -6.11
C LYS A 42 -6.16 6.00 -7.34
N SER A 43 -7.41 6.31 -7.11
CA SER A 43 -8.29 6.77 -8.16
C SER A 43 -8.11 8.26 -8.35
N LEU A 44 -7.85 8.68 -9.57
CA LEU A 44 -7.80 10.10 -9.91
C LEU A 44 -9.20 10.57 -10.17
N ASN A 45 -9.97 10.61 -9.14
CA ASN A 45 -11.37 10.93 -9.23
C ASN A 45 -11.55 12.41 -8.92
N LEU A 46 -12.19 13.09 -9.82
CA LEU A 46 -12.45 14.51 -9.66
C LEU A 46 -13.83 14.77 -9.10
#